data_9a802da6b2e7401ad3b4b0d32f422bb3
#
_entry.id   9a802da6b2e7401ad3b4b0d32f422bb3
#
_cell.length_a   1.000
_cell.length_b   1.000
_cell.length_c   1.000
_cell.angle_alpha   90.00
_cell.angle_beta   90.00
_cell.angle_gamma   90.00
#
_symmetry.space_group_name_H-M   'P 1'
#
loop_
_entity.id
_entity.type
_entity.pdbx_description
1 polymer ?
#
loop_
_entity_poly.entity_id
_entity_poly.type
_entity_poly.pdbx_seq_one_letter_code
_entity_poly.pdbx_strand_id
1 'polypeptide(L)'
;MDPNLNTMKPISRSILITGASTGIGYGAAKHFVQKGYEVFGSVRTSADADWLRAELGLNFEPLLFDVTDANAVTEAAQSLTNRLAGTGLGGLINNAGIAIGGPLQHQPMDAITQHFDVNVLGLLRVTQAFLPLLGAREDHPVRPGRIQNISSVNGQVAIPFMGAYVGSKYAVEGLSHALRRELALYGIDVVIVGPGSVKTPIWSKGTAIDSYKHTAYYPAMQGFLKQVQAAESRGFSIDYIGKRIVEIHESSRPKIRYAIVPRKLTGWTLPRMLPARTLDWLIGRITGLTPEKDA
;
A
#
# COMPACT_ATOMS: atom_id res chain seq x y z
N MET A 1 -34.23 -12.24 -7.51
CA MET A 1 -33.92 -10.80 -7.34
C MET A 1 -34.50 -10.38 -6.02
N ASP A 2 -33.67 -10.01 -5.07
CA ASP A 2 -34.07 -9.60 -3.72
C ASP A 2 -34.79 -8.23 -3.82
N PRO A 3 -36.06 -8.11 -3.39
CA PRO A 3 -36.82 -6.86 -3.47
C PRO A 3 -36.27 -5.74 -2.60
N ASN A 4 -35.29 -6.01 -1.72
CA ASN A 4 -34.64 -5.02 -0.85
C ASN A 4 -33.52 -4.21 -1.52
N LEU A 5 -33.14 -4.50 -2.76
CA LEU A 5 -32.06 -3.77 -3.47
C LEU A 5 -32.41 -2.31 -3.82
N ASN A 6 -33.66 -1.91 -3.72
CA ASN A 6 -34.13 -0.57 -4.12
C ASN A 6 -34.13 0.48 -2.98
N THR A 7 -33.74 0.11 -1.75
CA THR A 7 -33.70 1.03 -0.59
C THR A 7 -32.29 1.31 -0.08
N MET A 8 -31.26 0.77 -0.73
CA MET A 8 -29.87 1.00 -0.27
C MET A 8 -29.45 2.45 -0.52
N LYS A 9 -29.11 3.13 0.55
CA LYS A 9 -28.44 4.45 0.50
C LYS A 9 -27.20 4.39 -0.37
N PRO A 10 -26.78 5.48 -1.04
CA PRO A 10 -25.54 5.53 -1.81
C PRO A 10 -24.33 5.26 -0.90
N ILE A 11 -23.21 4.83 -1.50
CA ILE A 11 -21.95 4.68 -0.78
C ILE A 11 -21.56 6.03 -0.18
N SER A 12 -21.11 6.05 1.08
CA SER A 12 -20.57 7.26 1.70
C SER A 12 -19.41 7.81 0.86
N ARG A 13 -19.34 9.13 0.77
CA ARG A 13 -18.23 9.84 0.06
C ARG A 13 -17.09 10.23 1.00
N SER A 14 -16.98 9.59 2.16
CA SER A 14 -15.88 9.78 3.12
C SER A 14 -14.85 8.68 2.95
N ILE A 15 -13.58 9.03 2.77
CA ILE A 15 -12.46 8.09 2.51
C ILE A 15 -11.38 8.28 3.56
N LEU A 16 -10.89 7.18 4.14
CA LEU A 16 -9.68 7.18 4.97
C LEU A 16 -8.48 6.68 4.16
N ILE A 17 -7.36 7.41 4.23
CA ILE A 17 -6.09 7.06 3.56
C ILE A 17 -4.96 7.07 4.59
N THR A 18 -4.25 5.96 4.76
CA THR A 18 -3.08 5.94 5.63
C THR A 18 -1.81 6.39 4.90
N GLY A 19 -0.95 7.16 5.58
CA GLY A 19 0.29 7.69 5.00
C GLY A 19 0.03 8.68 3.87
N ALA A 20 -0.83 9.67 4.12
CA ALA A 20 -1.29 10.64 3.12
C ALA A 20 -0.29 11.76 2.81
N SER A 21 0.80 11.92 3.62
CA SER A 21 1.69 13.08 3.49
C SER A 21 2.60 13.05 2.26
N THR A 22 2.85 11.88 1.67
CA THR A 22 3.76 11.78 0.51
C THR A 22 3.37 10.65 -0.45
N GLY A 23 3.98 10.66 -1.63
CA GLY A 23 3.91 9.54 -2.57
C GLY A 23 2.49 9.18 -3.00
N ILE A 24 2.21 7.87 -3.04
CA ILE A 24 0.93 7.33 -3.54
C ILE A 24 -0.25 7.81 -2.68
N GLY A 25 -0.07 7.87 -1.35
CA GLY A 25 -1.12 8.34 -0.44
C GLY A 25 -1.52 9.79 -0.69
N TYR A 26 -0.55 10.67 -0.89
CA TYR A 26 -0.81 12.07 -1.28
C TYR A 26 -1.51 12.15 -2.64
N GLY A 27 -1.02 11.41 -3.65
CA GLY A 27 -1.67 11.40 -4.97
C GLY A 27 -3.11 10.92 -4.91
N ALA A 28 -3.40 9.89 -4.10
CA ALA A 28 -4.76 9.40 -3.90
C ALA A 28 -5.63 10.46 -3.19
N ALA A 29 -5.14 11.05 -2.09
CA ALA A 29 -5.86 12.09 -1.35
C ALA A 29 -6.26 13.26 -2.27
N LYS A 30 -5.30 13.77 -3.05
CA LYS A 30 -5.54 14.84 -4.02
C LYS A 30 -6.67 14.51 -5.01
N HIS A 31 -6.64 13.33 -5.61
CA HIS A 31 -7.64 12.92 -6.58
C HIS A 31 -9.01 12.67 -5.95
N PHE A 32 -9.08 12.10 -4.74
CA PHE A 32 -10.35 11.95 -4.03
C PHE A 32 -10.97 13.32 -3.68
N VAL A 33 -10.16 14.26 -3.18
CA VAL A 33 -10.61 15.64 -2.90
C VAL A 33 -11.13 16.31 -4.18
N GLN A 34 -10.39 16.20 -5.29
CA GLN A 34 -10.82 16.76 -6.59
C GLN A 34 -12.14 16.16 -7.10
N LYS A 35 -12.44 14.93 -6.72
CA LYS A 35 -13.72 14.26 -7.01
C LYS A 35 -14.84 14.60 -6.02
N GLY A 36 -14.59 15.48 -5.06
CA GLY A 36 -15.57 15.92 -4.06
C GLY A 36 -15.81 14.88 -2.95
N TYR A 37 -14.84 14.01 -2.67
CA TYR A 37 -14.86 13.18 -1.46
C TYR A 37 -14.35 13.98 -0.26
N GLU A 38 -14.90 13.69 0.91
CA GLU A 38 -14.32 14.07 2.18
C GLU A 38 -13.20 13.06 2.49
N VAL A 39 -11.96 13.54 2.64
CA VAL A 39 -10.79 12.67 2.78
C VAL A 39 -10.16 12.87 4.15
N PHE A 40 -10.05 11.77 4.88
CA PHE A 40 -9.32 11.67 6.13
C PHE A 40 -7.95 11.05 5.84
N GLY A 41 -6.86 11.78 6.12
CA GLY A 41 -5.51 11.32 5.78
C GLY A 41 -4.65 11.14 7.02
N SER A 42 -4.12 9.92 7.30
CA SER A 42 -3.18 9.80 8.41
C SER A 42 -1.84 10.44 8.08
N VAL A 43 -1.33 11.21 9.02
CA VAL A 43 -0.02 11.84 9.02
C VAL A 43 0.66 11.65 10.37
N ARG A 44 2.00 11.77 10.42
CA ARG A 44 2.77 11.54 11.65
C ARG A 44 3.20 12.81 12.36
N THR A 45 3.18 13.94 11.67
CA THR A 45 3.61 15.23 12.22
C THR A 45 2.56 16.30 12.00
N SER A 46 2.51 17.28 12.92
CA SER A 46 1.65 18.46 12.77
C SER A 46 2.03 19.28 11.54
N ALA A 47 3.31 19.36 11.21
CA ALA A 47 3.78 20.06 10.01
C ALA A 47 3.21 19.45 8.71
N ASP A 48 3.17 18.11 8.60
CA ASP A 48 2.51 17.44 7.48
C ASP A 48 1.00 17.72 7.45
N ALA A 49 0.37 17.77 8.63
CA ALA A 49 -1.05 18.07 8.77
C ALA A 49 -1.41 19.47 8.24
N ASP A 50 -0.65 20.47 8.68
CA ASP A 50 -0.87 21.88 8.32
C ASP A 50 -0.61 22.10 6.82
N TRP A 51 0.47 21.50 6.30
CA TRP A 51 0.76 21.56 4.87
C TRP A 51 -0.35 20.94 4.02
N LEU A 52 -0.84 19.76 4.37
CA LEU A 52 -1.89 19.08 3.62
C LEU A 52 -3.23 19.80 3.68
N ARG A 53 -3.59 20.41 4.82
CA ARG A 53 -4.79 21.27 4.91
C ARG A 53 -4.70 22.47 3.97
N ALA A 54 -3.54 23.10 3.92
CA ALA A 54 -3.32 24.24 3.03
C ALA A 54 -3.37 23.84 1.56
N GLU A 55 -2.78 22.69 1.19
CA GLU A 55 -2.68 22.19 -0.18
C GLU A 55 -4.00 21.62 -0.72
N LEU A 56 -4.71 20.81 0.10
CA LEU A 56 -5.88 20.06 -0.34
C LEU A 56 -7.22 20.74 0.00
N GLY A 57 -7.20 21.72 0.89
CA GLY A 57 -8.38 22.52 1.23
C GLY A 57 -9.39 21.82 2.15
N LEU A 58 -10.62 22.35 2.18
CA LEU A 58 -11.64 22.01 3.18
C LEU A 58 -12.14 20.55 3.15
N ASN A 59 -11.99 19.87 2.02
CA ASN A 59 -12.42 18.48 1.88
C ASN A 59 -11.34 17.49 2.36
N PHE A 60 -10.23 17.97 2.94
CA PHE A 60 -9.19 17.13 3.52
C PHE A 60 -9.03 17.41 5.01
N GLU A 61 -9.07 16.35 5.81
CA GLU A 61 -8.79 16.40 7.24
C GLU A 61 -7.64 15.45 7.60
N PRO A 62 -6.52 15.96 8.11
CA PRO A 62 -5.45 15.11 8.61
C PRO A 62 -5.81 14.51 9.95
N LEU A 63 -5.52 13.21 10.11
CA LEU A 63 -5.58 12.47 11.36
C LEU A 63 -4.14 12.21 11.82
N LEU A 64 -3.81 12.65 13.03
CA LEU A 64 -2.44 12.52 13.56
C LEU A 64 -2.26 11.17 14.24
N PHE A 65 -1.76 10.16 13.51
CA PHE A 65 -1.37 8.87 14.06
C PHE A 65 -0.33 8.14 13.20
N ASP A 66 0.53 7.35 13.85
CA ASP A 66 1.33 6.31 13.20
C ASP A 66 0.56 4.99 13.23
N VAL A 67 0.62 4.21 12.14
CA VAL A 67 -0.07 2.91 12.05
C VAL A 67 0.50 1.86 13.01
N THR A 68 1.67 2.10 13.59
CA THR A 68 2.31 1.26 14.60
C THR A 68 1.80 1.54 16.02
N ASP A 69 1.16 2.69 16.25
CA ASP A 69 0.58 3.07 17.53
C ASP A 69 -0.89 2.65 17.62
N ALA A 70 -1.14 1.54 18.33
CA ALA A 70 -2.48 0.98 18.48
C ALA A 70 -3.45 1.92 19.21
N ASN A 71 -2.96 2.70 20.19
CA ASN A 71 -3.79 3.63 20.95
C ASN A 71 -4.22 4.79 20.06
N ALA A 72 -3.26 5.44 19.38
CA ALA A 72 -3.54 6.55 18.47
C ALA A 72 -4.48 6.14 17.33
N VAL A 73 -4.34 4.92 16.78
CA VAL A 73 -5.26 4.37 15.77
C VAL A 73 -6.68 4.20 16.34
N THR A 74 -6.80 3.69 17.58
CA THR A 74 -8.10 3.50 18.23
C THR A 74 -8.78 4.83 18.53
N GLU A 75 -8.05 5.80 19.05
CA GLU A 75 -8.56 7.16 19.33
C GLU A 75 -9.04 7.85 18.05
N ALA A 76 -8.25 7.73 16.96
CA ALA A 76 -8.64 8.26 15.65
C ALA A 76 -9.93 7.60 15.11
N ALA A 77 -10.08 6.28 15.29
CA ALA A 77 -11.29 5.56 14.87
C ALA A 77 -12.51 6.01 15.68
N GLN A 78 -12.36 6.21 17.00
CA GLN A 78 -13.44 6.68 17.87
C GLN A 78 -13.84 8.13 17.55
N SER A 79 -12.87 9.01 17.34
CA SER A 79 -13.12 10.39 16.91
C SER A 79 -13.89 10.42 15.59
N LEU A 80 -13.46 9.62 14.61
CA LEU A 80 -14.12 9.57 13.31
C LEU A 80 -15.51 8.93 13.37
N THR A 81 -15.74 7.97 14.29
CA THR A 81 -17.05 7.40 14.54
C THR A 81 -18.05 8.46 15.00
N ASN A 82 -17.63 9.32 15.93
CA ASN A 82 -18.47 10.42 16.42
C ASN A 82 -18.77 11.44 15.32
N ARG A 83 -17.79 11.77 14.50
CA ARG A 83 -17.93 12.72 13.39
C ARG A 83 -18.83 12.21 12.27
N LEU A 84 -18.68 10.95 11.87
CA LEU A 84 -19.42 10.32 10.79
C LEU A 84 -20.72 9.64 11.27
N ALA A 85 -21.27 10.06 12.41
CA ALA A 85 -22.48 9.47 12.99
C ALA A 85 -23.57 9.30 11.93
N GLY A 86 -23.90 8.03 11.61
CA GLY A 86 -24.94 7.66 10.66
C GLY A 86 -24.53 7.63 9.17
N THR A 87 -23.31 8.03 8.79
CA THR A 87 -22.87 8.00 7.37
C THR A 87 -21.76 7.00 7.07
N GLY A 88 -20.87 6.69 8.02
CA GLY A 88 -19.76 5.74 7.85
C GLY A 88 -18.72 6.15 6.80
N LEU A 89 -17.78 5.25 6.54
CA LEU A 89 -16.75 5.39 5.51
C LEU A 89 -17.15 4.68 4.22
N GLY A 90 -17.02 5.36 3.09
CA GLY A 90 -17.12 4.76 1.76
C GLY A 90 -15.89 3.94 1.39
N GLY A 91 -14.72 4.23 1.96
CA GLY A 91 -13.51 3.46 1.69
C GLY A 91 -12.38 3.67 2.67
N LEU A 92 -11.51 2.66 2.72
CA LEU A 92 -10.23 2.66 3.43
C LEU A 92 -9.10 2.33 2.44
N ILE A 93 -8.14 3.22 2.32
CA ILE A 93 -6.93 3.02 1.52
C ILE A 93 -5.75 2.77 2.47
N ASN A 94 -5.40 1.52 2.69
CA ASN A 94 -4.23 1.13 3.46
C ASN A 94 -2.98 1.33 2.60
N ASN A 95 -2.38 2.52 2.70
CA ASN A 95 -1.23 2.91 1.89
C ASN A 95 0.07 3.05 2.71
N ALA A 96 0.01 3.36 4.00
CA ALA A 96 1.20 3.50 4.84
C ALA A 96 2.14 2.31 4.68
N GLY A 97 3.44 2.59 4.51
CA GLY A 97 4.43 1.54 4.32
C GLY A 97 5.84 2.07 4.18
N ILE A 98 6.80 1.20 4.44
CA ILE A 98 8.24 1.44 4.31
C ILE A 98 8.88 0.40 3.40
N ALA A 99 10.06 0.77 2.83
CA ALA A 99 10.89 -0.12 2.05
C ALA A 99 12.36 0.17 2.37
N ILE A 100 13.01 -0.71 3.10
CA ILE A 100 14.42 -0.61 3.49
C ILE A 100 15.15 -1.79 2.86
N GLY A 101 16.14 -1.51 2.01
CA GLY A 101 16.92 -2.53 1.32
C GLY A 101 18.07 -3.05 2.16
N GLY A 102 18.46 -4.31 1.90
CA GLY A 102 19.64 -4.95 2.49
C GLY A 102 19.67 -6.46 2.18
N PRO A 103 20.85 -7.07 2.17
CA PRO A 103 20.97 -8.53 2.06
C PRO A 103 20.41 -9.16 3.34
N LEU A 104 19.47 -10.10 3.22
CA LEU A 104 18.83 -10.75 4.39
C LEU A 104 19.84 -11.34 5.39
N GLN A 105 20.99 -11.81 4.91
CA GLN A 105 22.05 -12.33 5.77
C GLN A 105 22.61 -11.27 6.74
N HIS A 106 22.57 -9.99 6.38
CA HIS A 106 23.19 -8.91 7.14
C HIS A 106 22.20 -7.83 7.59
N GLN A 107 20.94 -7.96 7.17
CA GLN A 107 19.92 -6.98 7.55
C GLN A 107 19.57 -7.16 9.04
N PRO A 108 19.63 -6.09 9.87
CA PRO A 108 19.27 -6.16 11.28
C PRO A 108 17.84 -6.65 11.49
N MET A 109 17.62 -7.48 12.52
CA MET A 109 16.30 -8.03 12.82
C MET A 109 15.26 -6.98 13.18
N ASP A 110 15.66 -5.88 13.82
CA ASP A 110 14.80 -4.74 14.10
C ASP A 110 14.29 -4.06 12.83
N ALA A 111 15.13 -3.90 11.82
CA ALA A 111 14.73 -3.38 10.51
C ALA A 111 13.75 -4.33 9.78
N ILE A 112 13.93 -5.66 9.93
CA ILE A 112 12.99 -6.66 9.40
C ILE A 112 11.66 -6.56 10.15
N THR A 113 11.70 -6.54 11.48
CA THR A 113 10.52 -6.42 12.35
C THR A 113 9.75 -5.14 12.04
N GLN A 114 10.45 -4.01 11.84
CA GLN A 114 9.83 -2.74 11.48
C GLN A 114 9.04 -2.82 10.16
N HIS A 115 9.53 -3.57 9.15
CA HIS A 115 8.76 -3.77 7.93
C HIS A 115 7.43 -4.46 8.18
N PHE A 116 7.44 -5.50 9.01
CA PHE A 116 6.21 -6.23 9.33
C PHE A 116 5.29 -5.40 10.23
N ASP A 117 5.83 -4.67 11.18
CA ASP A 117 5.03 -3.82 12.07
C ASP A 117 4.30 -2.73 11.30
N VAL A 118 4.99 -2.01 10.41
CA VAL A 118 4.37 -0.95 9.59
C VAL A 118 3.49 -1.52 8.49
N ASN A 119 4.06 -2.40 7.63
CA ASN A 119 3.40 -2.78 6.36
C ASN A 119 2.30 -3.82 6.55
N VAL A 120 2.34 -4.63 7.63
CA VAL A 120 1.45 -5.76 7.87
C VAL A 120 0.58 -5.53 9.08
N LEU A 121 1.19 -5.41 10.27
CA LEU A 121 0.43 -5.24 11.51
C LEU A 121 -0.26 -3.89 11.57
N GLY A 122 0.38 -2.82 11.11
CA GLY A 122 -0.21 -1.48 10.99
C GLY A 122 -1.42 -1.46 10.06
N LEU A 123 -1.33 -2.13 8.91
CA LEU A 123 -2.48 -2.31 8.00
C LEU A 123 -3.64 -3.02 8.72
N LEU A 124 -3.35 -4.09 9.46
CA LEU A 124 -4.38 -4.83 10.18
C LEU A 124 -4.98 -4.01 11.34
N ARG A 125 -4.16 -3.31 12.14
CA ARG A 125 -4.62 -2.43 13.22
C ARG A 125 -5.62 -1.40 12.68
N VAL A 126 -5.24 -0.68 11.63
CA VAL A 126 -6.12 0.31 11.01
C VAL A 126 -7.37 -0.36 10.45
N THR A 127 -7.23 -1.47 9.73
CA THR A 127 -8.39 -2.18 9.19
C THR A 127 -9.36 -2.54 10.30
N GLN A 128 -8.91 -3.22 11.36
CA GLN A 128 -9.75 -3.65 12.47
C GLN A 128 -10.45 -2.48 13.18
N ALA A 129 -9.72 -1.39 13.45
CA ALA A 129 -10.27 -0.24 14.14
C ALA A 129 -11.37 0.48 13.33
N PHE A 130 -11.25 0.51 12.00
CA PHE A 130 -12.18 1.23 11.13
C PHE A 130 -13.23 0.33 10.44
N LEU A 131 -13.19 -1.00 10.62
CA LEU A 131 -14.18 -1.93 10.06
C LEU A 131 -15.64 -1.58 10.42
N PRO A 132 -15.98 -1.18 11.67
CA PRO A 132 -17.35 -0.79 12.00
C PRO A 132 -17.87 0.41 11.18
N LEU A 133 -16.99 1.34 10.83
CA LEU A 133 -17.33 2.49 9.98
C LEU A 133 -17.48 2.11 8.49
N LEU A 134 -16.85 1.01 8.07
CA LEU A 134 -16.98 0.47 6.71
C LEU A 134 -18.20 -0.44 6.54
N GLY A 135 -18.90 -0.80 7.62
CA GLY A 135 -20.09 -1.62 7.55
C GLY A 135 -20.01 -2.99 8.20
N ALA A 136 -18.91 -3.32 8.90
CA ALA A 136 -18.79 -4.58 9.64
C ALA A 136 -19.58 -4.52 10.97
N ARG A 137 -20.88 -4.31 10.88
CA ARG A 137 -21.85 -4.30 12.00
C ARG A 137 -23.25 -4.55 11.48
N GLU A 138 -24.16 -5.07 12.33
CA GLU A 138 -25.51 -5.46 11.93
C GLU A 138 -26.35 -4.29 11.41
N ASP A 139 -26.35 -3.15 12.10
CA ASP A 139 -27.19 -1.98 11.77
C ASP A 139 -26.47 -0.89 10.98
N HIS A 140 -25.66 -1.27 9.97
CA HIS A 140 -24.95 -0.27 9.19
C HIS A 140 -25.92 0.54 8.28
N PRO A 141 -25.99 1.89 8.43
CA PRO A 141 -27.04 2.70 7.82
C PRO A 141 -26.82 3.00 6.33
N VAL A 142 -25.65 2.68 5.80
CA VAL A 142 -25.26 2.97 4.41
C VAL A 142 -24.70 1.71 3.75
N ARG A 143 -24.55 1.75 2.43
CA ARG A 143 -23.88 0.67 1.70
C ARG A 143 -22.47 0.45 2.23
N PRO A 144 -22.04 -0.82 2.45
CA PRO A 144 -20.68 -1.11 2.92
C PRO A 144 -19.59 -0.47 2.06
N GLY A 145 -18.56 0.02 2.71
CA GLY A 145 -17.39 0.64 2.06
C GLY A 145 -16.48 -0.39 1.39
N ARG A 146 -15.38 0.10 0.80
CA ARG A 146 -14.37 -0.72 0.14
C ARG A 146 -13.00 -0.52 0.75
N ILE A 147 -12.27 -1.60 0.93
CA ILE A 147 -10.86 -1.57 1.35
C ILE A 147 -9.97 -1.73 0.13
N GLN A 148 -8.98 -0.85 -0.02
CA GLN A 148 -7.90 -0.99 -0.98
C GLN A 148 -6.57 -1.13 -0.23
N ASN A 149 -5.93 -2.29 -0.32
CA ASN A 149 -4.63 -2.54 0.28
C ASN A 149 -3.52 -2.30 -0.76
N ILE A 150 -2.66 -1.31 -0.49
CA ILE A 150 -1.54 -1.00 -1.36
C ILE A 150 -0.41 -1.99 -1.11
N SER A 151 -0.35 -2.99 -2.00
CA SER A 151 0.73 -3.98 -2.07
C SER A 151 1.86 -3.48 -3.00
N SER A 152 2.42 -4.36 -3.78
CA SER A 152 3.44 -4.11 -4.81
C SER A 152 3.40 -5.23 -5.84
N VAL A 153 4.05 -5.05 -6.99
CA VAL A 153 4.41 -6.20 -7.84
C VAL A 153 5.32 -7.17 -7.10
N ASN A 154 6.10 -6.66 -6.15
CA ASN A 154 6.97 -7.47 -5.29
C ASN A 154 6.20 -8.26 -4.21
N GLY A 155 4.89 -8.10 -4.09
CA GLY A 155 4.03 -9.01 -3.33
C GLY A 155 3.78 -10.35 -4.03
N GLN A 156 4.25 -10.54 -5.26
CA GLN A 156 4.14 -11.79 -6.03
C GLN A 156 5.41 -12.17 -6.81
N VAL A 157 6.39 -11.28 -6.91
CA VAL A 157 7.69 -11.55 -7.52
C VAL A 157 8.78 -11.04 -6.58
N ALA A 158 9.55 -11.95 -6.00
CA ALA A 158 10.64 -11.61 -5.10
C ALA A 158 11.85 -11.06 -5.88
N ILE A 159 12.51 -10.07 -5.30
CA ILE A 159 13.77 -9.52 -5.80
C ILE A 159 14.82 -9.52 -4.70
N PRO A 160 16.10 -9.72 -5.02
CA PRO A 160 17.17 -9.68 -4.02
C PRO A 160 17.30 -8.31 -3.38
N PHE A 161 17.92 -8.26 -2.21
CA PHE A 161 18.16 -7.05 -1.40
C PHE A 161 16.92 -6.34 -0.87
N MET A 162 15.73 -6.88 -1.13
CA MET A 162 14.46 -6.34 -0.65
C MET A 162 13.65 -7.39 0.13
N GLY A 163 14.32 -8.40 0.70
CA GLY A 163 13.66 -9.58 1.28
C GLY A 163 12.61 -9.26 2.35
N ALA A 164 12.92 -8.38 3.31
CA ALA A 164 11.97 -7.98 4.35
C ALA A 164 10.74 -7.25 3.77
N TYR A 165 10.97 -6.31 2.84
CA TYR A 165 9.89 -5.62 2.13
C TYR A 165 9.03 -6.61 1.31
N VAL A 166 9.67 -7.46 0.51
CA VAL A 166 9.00 -8.50 -0.28
C VAL A 166 8.14 -9.38 0.61
N GLY A 167 8.72 -9.93 1.69
CA GLY A 167 7.99 -10.76 2.66
C GLY A 167 6.77 -10.05 3.22
N SER A 168 6.90 -8.76 3.61
CA SER A 168 5.78 -7.96 4.10
C SER A 168 4.69 -7.77 3.04
N LYS A 169 5.05 -7.58 1.75
CA LYS A 169 4.06 -7.40 0.67
C LYS A 169 3.39 -8.73 0.27
N TYR A 170 4.10 -9.88 0.35
CA TYR A 170 3.47 -11.20 0.24
C TYR A 170 2.46 -11.43 1.36
N ALA A 171 2.79 -11.04 2.60
CA ALA A 171 1.86 -11.12 3.72
C ALA A 171 0.61 -10.26 3.48
N VAL A 172 0.76 -9.03 2.98
CA VAL A 172 -0.37 -8.15 2.61
C VAL A 172 -1.26 -8.81 1.55
N GLU A 173 -0.69 -9.47 0.52
CA GLU A 173 -1.48 -10.18 -0.50
C GLU A 173 -2.30 -11.32 0.14
N GLY A 174 -1.66 -12.17 0.96
CA GLY A 174 -2.32 -13.29 1.64
C GLY A 174 -3.44 -12.84 2.59
N LEU A 175 -3.14 -11.86 3.44
CA LEU A 175 -4.12 -11.28 4.38
C LEU A 175 -5.29 -10.60 3.65
N SER A 176 -5.02 -9.90 2.55
CA SER A 176 -6.08 -9.30 1.73
C SER A 176 -7.03 -10.33 1.16
N HIS A 177 -6.52 -11.50 0.75
CA HIS A 177 -7.36 -12.60 0.27
C HIS A 177 -8.21 -13.22 1.39
N ALA A 178 -7.68 -13.36 2.62
CA ALA A 178 -8.42 -13.82 3.77
C ALA A 178 -9.53 -12.81 4.14
N LEU A 179 -9.16 -11.55 4.37
CA LEU A 179 -10.09 -10.46 4.67
C LEU A 179 -11.24 -10.37 3.64
N ARG A 180 -10.94 -10.49 2.34
CA ARG A 180 -11.97 -10.42 1.30
C ARG A 180 -13.01 -11.52 1.45
N ARG A 181 -12.60 -12.72 1.85
CA ARG A 181 -13.53 -13.85 2.08
C ARG A 181 -14.33 -13.69 3.34
N GLU A 182 -13.69 -13.27 4.41
CA GLU A 182 -14.32 -13.05 5.72
C GLU A 182 -15.32 -11.87 5.68
N LEU A 183 -14.89 -10.75 5.08
CA LEU A 183 -15.70 -9.53 5.01
C LEU A 183 -16.81 -9.59 3.97
N ALA A 184 -16.89 -10.65 3.16
CA ALA A 184 -18.03 -10.94 2.30
C ALA A 184 -19.32 -11.07 3.12
N LEU A 185 -19.23 -11.50 4.39
CA LEU A 185 -20.34 -11.54 5.33
C LEU A 185 -21.04 -10.17 5.47
N TYR A 186 -20.27 -9.08 5.41
CA TYR A 186 -20.77 -7.70 5.55
C TYR A 186 -20.91 -6.97 4.20
N GLY A 187 -20.63 -7.64 3.09
CA GLY A 187 -20.62 -7.02 1.76
C GLY A 187 -19.49 -6.02 1.55
N ILE A 188 -18.46 -6.03 2.41
CA ILE A 188 -17.26 -5.18 2.28
C ILE A 188 -16.31 -5.80 1.26
N ASP A 189 -15.98 -5.04 0.22
CA ASP A 189 -15.07 -5.47 -0.84
C ASP A 189 -13.61 -5.14 -0.49
N VAL A 190 -12.70 -6.07 -0.72
CA VAL A 190 -11.26 -5.90 -0.49
C VAL A 190 -10.49 -6.08 -1.79
N VAL A 191 -9.82 -5.02 -2.22
CA VAL A 191 -9.07 -4.95 -3.47
C VAL A 191 -7.59 -4.75 -3.20
N ILE A 192 -6.74 -5.46 -3.91
CA ILE A 192 -5.29 -5.32 -3.85
C ILE A 192 -4.82 -4.41 -5.00
N VAL A 193 -4.10 -3.35 -4.66
CA VAL A 193 -3.43 -2.49 -5.62
C VAL A 193 -1.93 -2.76 -5.55
N GLY A 194 -1.36 -3.32 -6.61
CA GLY A 194 0.06 -3.68 -6.73
C GLY A 194 0.79 -2.78 -7.73
N PRO A 195 1.28 -1.60 -7.32
CA PRO A 195 2.11 -0.77 -8.18
C PRO A 195 3.45 -1.43 -8.48
N GLY A 196 3.99 -1.17 -9.68
CA GLY A 196 5.40 -1.34 -9.99
C GLY A 196 6.20 -0.10 -9.58
N SER A 197 7.15 0.32 -10.43
CA SER A 197 7.93 1.52 -10.18
C SER A 197 7.07 2.78 -10.24
N VAL A 198 7.14 3.58 -9.18
CA VAL A 198 6.45 4.87 -9.04
C VAL A 198 7.48 5.91 -8.62
N LYS A 199 7.39 7.11 -9.16
CA LYS A 199 8.27 8.24 -8.81
C LYS A 199 7.98 8.74 -7.40
N THR A 200 8.46 8.02 -6.39
CA THR A 200 8.26 8.33 -4.97
C THR A 200 9.58 8.25 -4.21
N PRO A 201 9.76 8.98 -3.11
CA PRO A 201 10.98 8.93 -2.31
C PRO A 201 11.11 7.66 -1.44
N ILE A 202 10.28 6.64 -1.63
CA ILE A 202 10.24 5.44 -0.78
C ILE A 202 11.59 4.68 -0.78
N TRP A 203 12.26 4.63 -1.93
CA TRP A 203 13.52 3.92 -2.10
C TRP A 203 14.72 4.73 -1.62
N SER A 204 14.71 6.05 -1.84
CA SER A 204 15.81 6.94 -1.45
C SER A 204 15.91 7.15 0.07
N LYS A 205 14.82 6.97 0.80
CA LYS A 205 14.78 7.13 2.26
C LYS A 205 15.28 5.92 3.04
N GLY A 206 15.40 4.74 2.41
CA GLY A 206 15.59 3.47 3.15
C GLY A 206 16.82 2.65 2.79
N THR A 207 17.65 3.05 1.80
CA THR A 207 18.72 2.16 1.34
C THR A 207 20.09 2.76 1.64
N ALA A 208 20.56 2.58 2.87
CA ALA A 208 21.94 2.89 3.27
C ALA A 208 22.88 1.74 2.81
N ILE A 209 23.13 1.59 1.50
CA ILE A 209 23.99 0.51 0.96
C ILE A 209 25.39 0.52 1.54
N ASP A 210 25.89 1.69 1.96
CA ASP A 210 27.21 1.85 2.53
C ASP A 210 27.40 1.08 3.85
N SER A 211 26.34 0.78 4.56
CA SER A 211 26.37 -0.09 5.74
C SER A 211 26.84 -1.52 5.41
N TYR A 212 26.79 -1.92 4.15
CA TYR A 212 27.12 -3.26 3.68
C TYR A 212 28.45 -3.33 2.90
N LYS A 213 29.30 -2.26 2.95
CA LYS A 213 30.59 -2.21 2.25
C LYS A 213 31.51 -3.37 2.57
N HIS A 214 31.41 -3.92 3.76
CA HIS A 214 32.23 -5.03 4.26
C HIS A 214 31.74 -6.41 3.81
N THR A 215 30.66 -6.48 3.02
CA THR A 215 30.05 -7.75 2.59
C THR A 215 30.33 -8.06 1.12
N ALA A 216 30.34 -9.33 0.75
CA ALA A 216 30.46 -9.79 -0.63
C ALA A 216 29.30 -9.29 -1.52
N TYR A 217 28.20 -8.84 -0.93
CA TYR A 217 27.03 -8.33 -1.64
C TYR A 217 27.18 -6.92 -2.17
N TYR A 218 28.16 -6.15 -1.68
CA TYR A 218 28.24 -4.71 -1.96
C TYR A 218 28.30 -4.35 -3.45
N PRO A 219 29.12 -5.01 -4.30
CA PRO A 219 29.13 -4.70 -5.73
C PRO A 219 27.78 -4.95 -6.43
N ALA A 220 27.11 -6.05 -6.08
CA ALA A 220 25.79 -6.39 -6.62
C ALA A 220 24.72 -5.39 -6.14
N MET A 221 24.79 -4.94 -4.89
CA MET A 221 23.88 -3.90 -4.35
C MET A 221 24.05 -2.55 -5.07
N GLN A 222 25.26 -2.16 -5.40
CA GLN A 222 25.48 -0.95 -6.19
C GLN A 222 24.84 -1.03 -7.58
N GLY A 223 24.98 -2.19 -8.25
CA GLY A 223 24.30 -2.47 -9.52
C GLY A 223 22.78 -2.44 -9.38
N PHE A 224 22.27 -3.07 -8.35
CA PHE A 224 20.82 -3.08 -8.03
C PHE A 224 20.28 -1.67 -7.78
N LEU A 225 20.97 -0.85 -6.99
CA LEU A 225 20.53 0.53 -6.72
C LEU A 225 20.44 1.38 -8.00
N LYS A 226 21.42 1.27 -8.91
CA LYS A 226 21.37 1.94 -10.22
C LYS A 226 20.15 1.50 -11.03
N GLN A 227 19.80 0.21 -10.99
CA GLN A 227 18.59 -0.31 -11.67
C GLN A 227 17.31 0.22 -11.04
N VAL A 228 17.24 0.29 -9.72
CA VAL A 228 16.08 0.84 -9.00
C VAL A 228 15.89 2.31 -9.36
N GLN A 229 16.94 3.12 -9.32
CA GLN A 229 16.89 4.54 -9.70
C GLN A 229 16.45 4.74 -11.16
N ALA A 230 16.96 3.91 -12.07
CA ALA A 230 16.56 3.93 -13.47
C ALA A 230 15.09 3.47 -13.66
N ALA A 231 14.60 2.55 -12.84
CA ALA A 231 13.21 2.12 -12.86
C ALA A 231 12.27 3.19 -12.28
N GLU A 232 12.67 3.88 -11.21
CA GLU A 232 11.91 5.01 -10.64
C GLU A 232 11.77 6.15 -11.64
N SER A 233 12.85 6.55 -12.31
CA SER A 233 12.83 7.64 -13.30
C SER A 233 11.86 7.39 -14.45
N ARG A 234 11.64 6.11 -14.81
CA ARG A 234 10.70 5.64 -15.85
C ARG A 234 9.35 5.20 -15.28
N GLY A 235 9.20 5.23 -13.97
CA GLY A 235 7.98 4.82 -13.26
C GLY A 235 6.79 5.76 -13.52
N PHE A 236 5.63 5.32 -13.13
CA PHE A 236 4.43 6.16 -13.15
C PHE A 236 4.56 7.35 -12.19
N SER A 237 3.91 8.45 -12.52
CA SER A 237 3.75 9.55 -11.56
C SER A 237 2.81 9.16 -10.42
N ILE A 238 2.98 9.82 -9.27
CA ILE A 238 2.05 9.68 -8.13
C ILE A 238 0.63 10.10 -8.52
N ASP A 239 0.52 11.10 -9.39
CA ASP A 239 -0.74 11.58 -9.93
C ASP A 239 -1.48 10.47 -10.70
N TYR A 240 -0.79 9.77 -11.61
CA TYR A 240 -1.39 8.65 -12.35
C TYR A 240 -1.87 7.54 -11.41
N ILE A 241 -1.06 7.16 -10.40
CA ILE A 241 -1.44 6.10 -9.45
C ILE A 241 -2.62 6.57 -8.59
N GLY A 242 -2.61 7.81 -8.11
CA GLY A 242 -3.73 8.40 -7.35
C GLY A 242 -5.04 8.34 -8.13
N LYS A 243 -5.02 8.77 -9.39
CA LYS A 243 -6.18 8.66 -10.29
C LYS A 243 -6.66 7.21 -10.43
N ARG A 244 -5.74 6.24 -10.60
CA ARG A 244 -6.09 4.81 -10.72
C ARG A 244 -6.73 4.27 -9.45
N ILE A 245 -6.29 4.70 -8.27
CA ILE A 245 -6.88 4.29 -6.98
C ILE A 245 -8.33 4.77 -6.89
N VAL A 246 -8.62 6.00 -7.30
CA VAL A 246 -9.99 6.53 -7.35
C VAL A 246 -10.86 5.75 -8.35
N GLU A 247 -10.38 5.51 -9.57
CA GLU A 247 -11.10 4.74 -10.57
C GLU A 247 -11.42 3.31 -10.10
N ILE A 248 -10.50 2.67 -9.37
CA ILE A 248 -10.72 1.35 -8.75
C ILE A 248 -11.79 1.46 -7.65
N HIS A 249 -11.75 2.53 -6.85
CA HIS A 249 -12.74 2.77 -5.81
C HIS A 249 -14.15 2.93 -6.38
N GLU A 250 -14.29 3.72 -7.44
CA GLU A 250 -15.57 4.02 -8.10
C GLU A 250 -16.09 2.87 -8.99
N SER A 251 -15.28 1.83 -9.25
CA SER A 251 -15.67 0.70 -10.08
C SER A 251 -16.82 -0.10 -9.44
N SER A 252 -17.90 -0.35 -10.20
CA SER A 252 -19.01 -1.19 -9.73
C SER A 252 -18.66 -2.66 -9.59
N ARG A 253 -17.68 -3.14 -10.37
CA ARG A 253 -17.18 -4.54 -10.36
C ARG A 253 -15.65 -4.54 -10.43
N PRO A 254 -14.94 -4.18 -9.37
CA PRO A 254 -13.48 -4.16 -9.39
C PRO A 254 -12.92 -5.58 -9.50
N LYS A 255 -11.74 -5.66 -10.08
CA LYS A 255 -10.93 -6.89 -10.01
C LYS A 255 -10.39 -7.04 -8.59
N ILE A 256 -10.15 -8.28 -8.19
CA ILE A 256 -9.56 -8.60 -6.88
C ILE A 256 -8.17 -7.94 -6.73
N ARG A 257 -7.41 -7.85 -7.84
CA ARG A 257 -6.06 -7.32 -7.85
C ARG A 257 -5.76 -6.53 -9.13
N TYR A 258 -5.10 -5.40 -8.96
CA TYR A 258 -4.62 -4.53 -10.04
C TYR A 258 -3.09 -4.45 -10.00
N ALA A 259 -2.41 -5.01 -11.00
CA ALA A 259 -0.99 -4.74 -11.22
C ALA A 259 -0.88 -3.48 -12.09
N ILE A 260 -0.32 -2.41 -11.52
CA ILE A 260 -0.15 -1.13 -12.22
C ILE A 260 1.31 -0.98 -12.62
N VAL A 261 1.64 -1.44 -13.82
CA VAL A 261 3.01 -1.49 -14.36
C VAL A 261 3.05 -0.94 -15.79
N PRO A 262 4.12 -0.24 -16.20
CA PRO A 262 4.21 0.32 -17.54
C PRO A 262 4.19 -0.74 -18.65
N ARG A 263 4.86 -1.86 -18.42
CA ARG A 263 4.97 -2.99 -19.39
C ARG A 263 4.40 -4.25 -18.76
N LYS A 264 3.08 -4.43 -18.86
CA LYS A 264 2.38 -5.51 -18.18
C LYS A 264 2.89 -6.91 -18.55
N LEU A 265 3.22 -7.14 -19.82
CA LEU A 265 3.69 -8.45 -20.28
C LEU A 265 5.07 -8.81 -19.68
N THR A 266 6.07 -7.95 -19.87
CA THR A 266 7.45 -8.21 -19.46
C THR A 266 7.74 -7.88 -17.99
N GLY A 267 7.07 -6.86 -17.45
CA GLY A 267 7.27 -6.41 -16.06
C GLY A 267 6.36 -7.09 -15.03
N TRP A 268 5.41 -7.95 -15.48
CA TRP A 268 4.48 -8.58 -14.57
C TRP A 268 4.11 -10.03 -14.98
N THR A 269 3.58 -10.23 -16.19
CA THR A 269 3.02 -11.52 -16.56
C THR A 269 4.12 -12.58 -16.76
N LEU A 270 5.12 -12.28 -17.55
CA LEU A 270 6.23 -13.20 -17.85
C LEU A 270 7.01 -13.63 -16.59
N PRO A 271 7.47 -12.73 -15.70
CA PRO A 271 8.21 -13.15 -14.51
C PRO A 271 7.46 -14.15 -13.63
N ARG A 272 6.13 -14.05 -13.57
CA ARG A 272 5.29 -14.95 -12.79
C ARG A 272 5.02 -16.31 -13.44
N MET A 273 5.21 -16.41 -14.75
CA MET A 273 5.01 -17.65 -15.52
C MET A 273 6.30 -18.46 -15.68
N LEU A 274 7.45 -17.83 -15.46
CA LEU A 274 8.74 -18.52 -15.57
C LEU A 274 8.90 -19.55 -14.45
N PRO A 275 9.49 -20.71 -14.72
CA PRO A 275 9.95 -21.61 -13.68
C PRO A 275 10.93 -20.91 -12.73
N ALA A 276 10.86 -21.19 -11.42
CA ALA A 276 11.64 -20.50 -10.41
C ALA A 276 13.15 -20.49 -10.75
N ARG A 277 13.72 -21.62 -11.14
CA ARG A 277 15.15 -21.72 -11.51
C ARG A 277 15.55 -20.84 -12.70
N THR A 278 14.65 -20.68 -13.67
CA THR A 278 14.89 -19.78 -14.81
C THR A 278 14.86 -18.33 -14.38
N LEU A 279 13.92 -17.97 -13.48
CA LEU A 279 13.83 -16.63 -12.92
C LEU A 279 15.05 -16.33 -12.04
N ASP A 280 15.49 -17.28 -11.19
CA ASP A 280 16.68 -17.18 -10.35
C ASP A 280 17.94 -16.89 -11.19
N TRP A 281 18.13 -17.66 -12.28
CA TRP A 281 19.24 -17.47 -13.21
C TRP A 281 19.21 -16.08 -13.86
N LEU A 282 18.02 -15.66 -14.32
CA LEU A 282 17.87 -14.36 -14.98
C LEU A 282 18.15 -13.20 -13.99
N ILE A 283 17.57 -13.26 -12.79
CA ILE A 283 17.76 -12.24 -11.75
C ILE A 283 19.22 -12.22 -11.31
N GLY A 284 19.84 -13.38 -11.08
CA GLY A 284 21.24 -13.51 -10.69
C GLY A 284 22.18 -12.83 -11.71
N ARG A 285 21.96 -13.06 -13.00
CA ARG A 285 22.74 -12.39 -14.06
C ARG A 285 22.53 -10.88 -14.11
N ILE A 286 21.29 -10.43 -13.95
CA ILE A 286 20.96 -9.00 -14.00
C ILE A 286 21.53 -8.26 -12.79
N THR A 287 21.56 -8.90 -11.62
CA THR A 287 22.00 -8.28 -10.36
C THR A 287 23.47 -8.55 -10.03
N GLY A 288 24.16 -9.40 -10.79
CA GLY A 288 25.54 -9.82 -10.48
C GLY A 288 25.65 -10.82 -9.32
N LEU A 289 24.52 -11.45 -8.92
CA LEU A 289 24.50 -12.49 -7.88
C LEU A 289 24.72 -13.87 -8.52
N THR A 290 25.89 -14.07 -9.06
CA THR A 290 26.36 -15.35 -9.60
C THR A 290 27.61 -15.78 -8.85
N PRO A 291 27.80 -17.10 -8.59
CA PRO A 291 29.06 -17.58 -8.03
C PRO A 291 30.23 -17.08 -8.89
N GLU A 292 31.31 -16.66 -8.24
CA GLU A 292 32.56 -16.49 -8.96
C GLU A 292 32.87 -17.83 -9.62
N LYS A 293 33.07 -17.84 -10.94
CA LYS A 293 33.60 -19.02 -11.60
C LYS A 293 35.02 -19.18 -11.04
N ASP A 294 35.29 -20.34 -10.50
CA ASP A 294 36.65 -20.73 -10.12
C ASP A 294 37.58 -20.32 -11.26
N ALA A 295 38.54 -19.45 -10.93
CA ALA A 295 39.50 -18.90 -11.87
C ALA A 295 40.50 -19.99 -12.29
#